data_fda491eb9aadcc725dcf12338a07d420
#
_entry.id   fda491eb9aadcc725dcf12338a07d420
#
_cell.length_a   1.000
_cell.length_b   1.000
_cell.length_c   1.000
_cell.angle_alpha   90.00
_cell.angle_beta   90.00
_cell.angle_gamma   90.00
#
_symmetry.space_group_name_H-M   'P 1'
#
loop_
_entity.id
_entity.type
_entity.pdbx_description
1 polymer ?
#
loop_
_entity_poly.entity_id
_entity_poly.type
_entity_poly.pdbx_seq_one_letter_code
_entity_poly.pdbx_strand_id
1 'polypeptide(L)'
;MLFLREKTKMIDPERALPGRSQQMPVPPAHDVLGNPMLPPFPEGLERAVFGMGCFWGAERMFWQADGVWTTAVGYAGGYTPNPTYEEVCSGSTGHTEVVLAVFDPDKTSYEEMLRIFWEGHDPTQGMRQGNDVGTQYRSLIHWHDERQRELAEGSREMFAARLREQGFGDITTEIGAAGDFYYAEAYHQQYLHKVPNGYCGLGGTGVSCPVGLAAS
;
A
#
# COMPACT_ATOMS: atom_id res chain seq x y z
N MET A 1 13.04 9.82 23.23
CA MET A 1 11.66 10.26 22.98
C MET A 1 11.54 11.35 21.90
N LEU A 2 12.47 12.33 21.79
CA LEU A 2 12.37 13.40 20.77
C LEU A 2 12.45 12.87 19.31
N PHE A 3 13.38 11.97 19.01
CA PHE A 3 13.59 11.38 17.67
C PHE A 3 12.39 10.56 17.14
N LEU A 4 11.62 9.90 18.02
CA LEU A 4 10.43 9.14 17.61
C LEU A 4 9.26 10.08 17.27
N ARG A 5 9.19 11.25 17.90
CA ARG A 5 8.15 12.25 17.64
C ARG A 5 8.32 12.94 16.28
N GLU A 6 9.55 13.06 15.77
CA GLU A 6 9.84 13.60 14.42
C GLU A 6 9.46 12.61 13.32
N LYS A 7 9.69 11.31 13.50
CA LYS A 7 9.38 10.28 12.51
C LYS A 7 7.88 10.06 12.25
N THR A 8 7.02 10.44 13.19
CA THR A 8 5.55 10.28 13.06
C THR A 8 4.83 11.57 12.68
N LYS A 9 5.57 12.61 12.31
CA LYS A 9 5.00 13.86 11.83
C LYS A 9 5.26 14.00 10.34
N MET A 10 4.19 14.25 9.57
CA MET A 10 4.33 14.56 8.15
C MET A 10 5.22 15.78 7.95
N ILE A 11 6.11 15.69 6.96
CA ILE A 11 6.94 16.82 6.53
C ILE A 11 6.05 17.89 5.90
N ASP A 12 6.41 19.14 6.10
CA ASP A 12 5.82 20.25 5.36
C ASP A 12 6.23 20.13 3.88
N PRO A 13 5.32 20.28 2.91
CA PRO A 13 5.64 20.22 1.47
C PRO A 13 6.81 21.11 1.05
N GLU A 14 6.90 22.32 1.61
CA GLU A 14 7.98 23.29 1.31
C GLU A 14 9.36 22.83 1.83
N ARG A 15 9.37 21.87 2.74
CA ARG A 15 10.59 21.32 3.36
C ARG A 15 10.94 19.92 2.85
N ALA A 16 10.11 19.36 1.97
CA ALA A 16 10.37 18.06 1.38
C ALA A 16 11.65 18.07 0.54
N LEU A 17 12.29 16.91 0.45
CA LEU A 17 13.49 16.75 -0.40
C LEU A 17 13.14 17.04 -1.87
N PRO A 18 14.06 17.65 -2.63
CA PRO A 18 13.80 18.06 -4.01
C PRO A 18 13.61 16.89 -4.99
N GLY A 19 14.08 15.68 -4.61
CA GLY A 19 14.03 14.50 -5.47
C GLY A 19 14.86 14.62 -6.75
N ARG A 20 14.47 13.88 -7.77
CA ARG A 20 15.17 13.80 -9.07
C ARG A 20 14.22 13.50 -10.23
N SER A 21 14.68 13.77 -11.45
CA SER A 21 13.93 13.43 -12.67
C SER A 21 14.14 11.98 -13.12
N GLN A 22 15.26 11.35 -12.70
CA GLN A 22 15.58 9.97 -13.08
C GLN A 22 14.69 9.00 -12.33
N GLN A 23 13.97 8.16 -13.08
CA GLN A 23 13.17 7.08 -12.51
C GLN A 23 14.05 5.94 -12.01
N MET A 24 13.54 5.23 -10.99
CA MET A 24 14.20 4.03 -10.48
C MET A 24 14.14 2.91 -11.53
N PRO A 25 15.28 2.27 -11.86
CA PRO A 25 15.25 1.11 -12.74
C PRO A 25 14.58 -0.07 -12.03
N VAL A 26 13.60 -0.68 -12.70
CA VAL A 26 12.90 -1.87 -12.21
C VAL A 26 13.09 -3.04 -13.16
N PRO A 27 13.02 -4.29 -12.65
CA PRO A 27 13.03 -5.47 -13.49
C PRO A 27 11.89 -5.43 -14.52
N PRO A 28 12.08 -5.98 -15.73
CA PRO A 28 11.06 -5.94 -16.78
C PRO A 28 9.84 -6.82 -16.45
N ALA A 29 10.02 -7.86 -15.62
CA ALA A 29 8.97 -8.81 -15.26
C ALA A 29 9.00 -9.12 -13.77
N HIS A 30 7.83 -9.46 -13.24
CA HIS A 30 7.60 -9.88 -11.87
C HIS A 30 8.17 -11.29 -11.63
N ASP A 31 9.02 -11.45 -10.61
CA ASP A 31 9.77 -12.71 -10.36
C ASP A 31 8.85 -13.92 -10.06
N VAL A 32 7.64 -13.69 -9.55
CA VAL A 32 6.68 -14.77 -9.20
C VAL A 32 5.62 -14.96 -10.29
N LEU A 33 5.01 -13.87 -10.77
CA LEU A 33 3.89 -13.90 -11.72
C LEU A 33 4.33 -13.90 -13.19
N GLY A 34 5.58 -13.53 -13.48
CA GLY A 34 6.17 -13.53 -14.81
C GLY A 34 5.70 -12.38 -15.73
N ASN A 35 4.73 -11.59 -15.31
CA ASN A 35 4.13 -10.51 -16.09
C ASN A 35 4.95 -9.21 -15.98
N PRO A 36 4.89 -8.30 -16.98
CA PRO A 36 5.51 -6.99 -16.91
C PRO A 36 5.06 -6.19 -15.68
N MET A 37 6.01 -5.50 -15.02
CA MET A 37 5.70 -4.64 -13.88
C MET A 37 5.49 -3.18 -14.29
N LEU A 38 5.91 -2.80 -15.49
CA LEU A 38 5.79 -1.45 -16.04
C LEU A 38 4.64 -1.36 -17.04
N PRO A 39 3.92 -0.22 -17.12
CA PRO A 39 2.93 0.03 -18.15
C PRO A 39 3.60 0.14 -19.55
N PRO A 40 2.83 -0.04 -20.65
CA PRO A 40 1.37 -0.23 -20.63
C PRO A 40 0.95 -1.64 -20.20
N PHE A 41 -0.06 -1.71 -19.35
CA PHE A 41 -0.68 -2.97 -18.98
C PHE A 41 -1.73 -3.39 -20.05
N PRO A 42 -2.04 -4.68 -20.17
CA PRO A 42 -3.11 -5.14 -21.06
C PRO A 42 -4.42 -4.38 -20.81
N GLU A 43 -5.17 -4.16 -21.90
CA GLU A 43 -6.47 -3.53 -21.83
C GLU A 43 -7.44 -4.38 -20.99
N GLY A 44 -8.30 -3.71 -20.21
CA GLY A 44 -9.27 -4.36 -19.33
C GLY A 44 -8.76 -4.65 -17.93
N LEU A 45 -7.45 -4.61 -17.66
CA LEU A 45 -6.95 -4.74 -16.30
C LEU A 45 -7.18 -3.48 -15.47
N GLU A 46 -7.52 -3.67 -14.20
CA GLU A 46 -7.66 -2.60 -13.20
C GLU A 46 -6.41 -2.48 -12.32
N ARG A 47 -6.29 -1.34 -11.65
CA ARG A 47 -5.17 -1.05 -10.74
C ARG A 47 -5.69 -0.62 -9.38
N ALA A 48 -4.94 -0.99 -8.34
CA ALA A 48 -5.15 -0.52 -6.98
C ALA A 48 -3.79 -0.17 -6.34
N VAL A 49 -3.75 0.85 -5.48
CA VAL A 49 -2.54 1.25 -4.75
C VAL A 49 -2.85 1.31 -3.26
N PHE A 50 -2.07 0.57 -2.47
CA PHE A 50 -2.29 0.38 -1.05
C PHE A 50 -1.01 0.55 -0.23
N GLY A 51 -1.08 1.34 0.85
CA GLY A 51 -0.07 1.41 1.91
C GLY A 51 -0.55 0.65 3.14
N MET A 52 0.22 -0.34 3.59
CA MET A 52 -0.16 -1.24 4.68
C MET A 52 0.95 -1.39 5.74
N GLY A 53 1.89 -0.46 5.81
CA GLY A 53 3.15 -0.60 6.55
C GLY A 53 4.26 -1.09 5.63
N CYS A 54 5.15 -1.97 6.11
CA CYS A 54 6.24 -2.51 5.29
C CYS A 54 5.70 -3.19 4.02
N PHE A 55 6.08 -2.69 2.87
CA PHE A 55 5.55 -3.14 1.56
C PHE A 55 5.98 -4.56 1.16
N TRP A 56 7.00 -5.17 1.78
CA TRP A 56 7.41 -6.54 1.47
C TRP A 56 6.33 -7.57 1.80
N GLY A 57 5.75 -7.46 3.01
CA GLY A 57 4.66 -8.32 3.43
C GLY A 57 3.38 -8.03 2.67
N ALA A 58 3.08 -6.75 2.45
CA ALA A 58 1.92 -6.30 1.70
C ALA A 58 1.95 -6.83 0.26
N GLU A 59 3.07 -6.68 -0.44
CA GLU A 59 3.21 -7.15 -1.82
C GLU A 59 2.96 -8.67 -1.92
N ARG A 60 3.50 -9.45 -0.97
CA ARG A 60 3.28 -10.90 -0.93
C ARG A 60 1.81 -11.27 -0.84
N MET A 61 1.01 -10.55 -0.06
CA MET A 61 -0.42 -10.82 0.06
C MET A 61 -1.14 -10.65 -1.28
N PHE A 62 -0.79 -9.59 -2.02
CA PHE A 62 -1.41 -9.32 -3.31
C PHE A 62 -0.96 -10.29 -4.40
N TRP A 63 0.35 -10.61 -4.52
CA TRP A 63 0.74 -11.55 -5.58
C TRP A 63 0.27 -12.99 -5.34
N GLN A 64 -0.15 -13.33 -4.12
CA GLN A 64 -0.75 -14.62 -3.78
C GLN A 64 -2.26 -14.68 -4.04
N ALA A 65 -2.90 -13.54 -4.29
CA ALA A 65 -4.33 -13.46 -4.54
C ALA A 65 -4.67 -13.88 -5.98
N ASP A 66 -5.72 -14.66 -6.11
CA ASP A 66 -6.23 -15.09 -7.42
C ASP A 66 -6.65 -13.86 -8.24
N GLY A 67 -6.37 -13.88 -9.54
CA GLY A 67 -6.73 -12.82 -10.46
C GLY A 67 -5.79 -11.61 -10.48
N VAL A 68 -4.81 -11.52 -9.57
CA VAL A 68 -3.75 -10.51 -9.64
C VAL A 68 -2.78 -10.86 -10.77
N TRP A 69 -2.62 -9.93 -11.70
CA TRP A 69 -1.80 -10.08 -12.91
C TRP A 69 -0.33 -9.72 -12.67
N THR A 70 -0.08 -8.63 -11.93
CA THR A 70 1.27 -8.24 -11.47
C THR A 70 1.18 -7.37 -10.23
N THR A 71 2.28 -7.28 -9.49
CA THR A 71 2.45 -6.31 -8.41
C THR A 71 3.75 -5.54 -8.58
N ALA A 72 3.86 -4.41 -7.92
CA ALA A 72 5.12 -3.72 -7.71
C ALA A 72 5.09 -2.95 -6.40
N VAL A 73 6.22 -2.85 -5.72
CA VAL A 73 6.37 -1.97 -4.57
C VAL A 73 6.92 -0.61 -4.98
N GLY A 74 6.53 0.41 -4.24
CA GLY A 74 6.92 1.78 -4.53
C GLY A 74 6.55 2.75 -3.43
N TYR A 75 6.57 4.02 -3.78
CA TYR A 75 6.34 5.16 -2.91
C TYR A 75 5.25 6.06 -3.49
N ALA A 76 4.29 6.47 -2.66
CA ALA A 76 3.21 7.36 -3.08
C ALA A 76 2.71 8.24 -1.92
N GLY A 77 1.86 9.23 -2.23
CA GLY A 77 1.23 10.09 -1.23
C GLY A 77 2.13 11.15 -0.62
N GLY A 78 3.34 11.35 -1.16
CA GLY A 78 4.31 12.36 -0.73
C GLY A 78 4.57 13.43 -1.78
N TYR A 79 5.69 14.14 -1.62
CA TYR A 79 6.02 15.35 -2.39
C TYR A 79 7.27 15.21 -3.24
N THR A 80 8.20 14.32 -2.88
CA THR A 80 9.52 14.19 -3.49
C THR A 80 9.47 13.33 -4.76
N PRO A 81 9.77 13.84 -5.96
CA PRO A 81 9.79 13.03 -7.17
C PRO A 81 10.92 11.99 -7.16
N ASN A 82 10.60 10.75 -7.57
CA ASN A 82 11.53 9.62 -7.67
C ASN A 82 12.46 9.46 -6.46
N PRO A 83 11.92 9.31 -5.22
CA PRO A 83 12.73 9.20 -4.02
C PRO A 83 13.50 7.87 -3.99
N THR A 84 14.61 7.85 -3.24
CA THR A 84 15.25 6.59 -2.83
C THR A 84 14.64 6.07 -1.53
N TYR A 85 14.91 4.80 -1.24
CA TYR A 85 14.49 4.17 0.02
C TYR A 85 15.03 4.93 1.24
N GLU A 86 16.31 5.33 1.23
CA GLU A 86 16.91 6.08 2.34
C GLU A 86 16.23 7.44 2.54
N GLU A 87 15.87 8.12 1.45
CA GLU A 87 15.13 9.38 1.51
C GLU A 87 13.74 9.19 2.11
N VAL A 88 13.01 8.13 1.73
CA VAL A 88 11.71 7.79 2.32
C VAL A 88 11.85 7.44 3.79
N CYS A 89 12.83 6.63 4.16
CA CYS A 89 13.12 6.27 5.55
C CYS A 89 13.54 7.46 6.44
N SER A 90 14.03 8.54 5.84
CA SER A 90 14.33 9.78 6.57
C SER A 90 13.07 10.51 7.07
N GLY A 91 11.88 10.20 6.50
CA GLY A 91 10.62 10.92 6.74
C GLY A 91 10.53 12.28 6.04
N SER A 92 11.53 12.63 5.20
CA SER A 92 11.63 13.94 4.56
C SER A 92 11.06 13.99 3.14
N THR A 93 10.38 12.94 2.68
CA THR A 93 9.74 12.88 1.36
C THR A 93 8.22 13.02 1.42
N GLY A 94 7.62 12.74 2.58
CA GLY A 94 6.19 12.65 2.77
C GLY A 94 5.56 11.37 2.18
N HIS A 95 6.32 10.54 1.48
CA HIS A 95 5.81 9.29 0.91
C HIS A 95 5.53 8.22 1.95
N THR A 96 4.59 7.32 1.61
CA THR A 96 4.43 6.02 2.26
C THR A 96 4.89 4.91 1.32
N GLU A 97 5.31 3.80 1.91
CA GLU A 97 5.53 2.54 1.21
C GLU A 97 4.19 1.99 0.73
N VAL A 98 4.10 1.68 -0.55
CA VAL A 98 2.85 1.20 -1.17
C VAL A 98 3.09 0.02 -2.10
N VAL A 99 2.03 -0.74 -2.32
CA VAL A 99 1.94 -1.78 -3.34
C VAL A 99 0.99 -1.31 -4.44
N LEU A 100 1.45 -1.37 -5.68
CA LEU A 100 0.63 -1.37 -6.87
C LEU A 100 0.21 -2.80 -7.15
N ALA A 101 -1.09 -3.09 -7.15
CA ALA A 101 -1.66 -4.33 -7.63
C ALA A 101 -2.40 -4.09 -8.95
N VAL A 102 -2.06 -4.85 -9.99
CA VAL A 102 -2.77 -4.86 -11.27
C VAL A 102 -3.52 -6.19 -11.36
N PHE A 103 -4.81 -6.16 -11.58
CA PHE A 103 -5.66 -7.34 -11.50
C PHE A 103 -6.67 -7.42 -12.64
N ASP A 104 -7.12 -8.63 -12.91
CA ASP A 104 -8.09 -8.97 -13.94
C ASP A 104 -9.51 -8.94 -13.33
N PRO A 105 -10.37 -7.95 -13.69
CA PRO A 105 -11.70 -7.82 -13.11
C PRO A 105 -12.66 -8.97 -13.49
N ASP A 106 -12.31 -9.79 -14.49
CA ASP A 106 -13.06 -11.00 -14.83
C ASP A 106 -12.74 -12.17 -13.87
N LYS A 107 -11.67 -12.08 -13.07
CA LYS A 107 -11.22 -13.14 -12.15
C LYS A 107 -11.29 -12.75 -10.68
N THR A 108 -11.19 -11.46 -10.39
CA THR A 108 -11.25 -10.92 -9.04
C THR A 108 -11.92 -9.55 -9.06
N SER A 109 -11.96 -8.83 -7.94
CA SER A 109 -12.60 -7.53 -7.89
C SER A 109 -11.81 -6.54 -7.03
N TYR A 110 -12.12 -5.24 -7.17
CA TYR A 110 -11.54 -4.21 -6.29
C TYR A 110 -11.97 -4.42 -4.83
N GLU A 111 -13.17 -4.94 -4.60
CA GLU A 111 -13.67 -5.32 -3.27
C GLU A 111 -12.80 -6.40 -2.64
N GLU A 112 -12.34 -7.39 -3.42
CA GLU A 112 -11.41 -8.40 -2.91
C GLU A 112 -10.04 -7.78 -2.59
N MET A 113 -9.54 -6.83 -3.40
CA MET A 113 -8.33 -6.08 -3.07
C MET A 113 -8.49 -5.28 -1.77
N LEU A 114 -9.65 -4.66 -1.55
CA LEU A 114 -9.97 -3.97 -0.30
C LEU A 114 -10.06 -4.94 0.89
N ARG A 115 -10.59 -6.14 0.70
CA ARG A 115 -10.62 -7.16 1.76
C ARG A 115 -9.21 -7.55 2.20
N ILE A 116 -8.32 -7.83 1.24
CA ILE A 116 -6.90 -8.12 1.51
C ILE A 116 -6.24 -6.96 2.27
N PHE A 117 -6.51 -5.72 1.86
CA PHE A 117 -6.02 -4.54 2.52
C PHE A 117 -6.48 -4.44 3.97
N TRP A 118 -7.80 -4.51 4.22
CA TRP A 118 -8.37 -4.33 5.56
C TRP A 118 -7.98 -5.46 6.53
N GLU A 119 -7.93 -6.70 6.05
CA GLU A 119 -7.59 -7.86 6.87
C GLU A 119 -6.08 -8.04 7.08
N GLY A 120 -5.26 -7.51 6.16
CA GLY A 120 -3.82 -7.73 6.12
C GLY A 120 -2.99 -6.90 7.09
N HIS A 121 -3.54 -5.81 7.66
CA HIS A 121 -2.82 -4.94 8.58
C HIS A 121 -3.77 -4.34 9.64
N ASP A 122 -3.23 -3.62 10.59
CA ASP A 122 -4.03 -2.86 11.57
C ASP A 122 -4.15 -1.39 11.11
N PRO A 123 -5.30 -0.96 10.57
CA PRO A 123 -5.47 0.40 10.03
C PRO A 123 -5.68 1.47 11.12
N THR A 124 -5.58 1.13 12.41
CA THR A 124 -5.82 2.07 13.52
C THR A 124 -4.53 2.65 14.09
N GLN A 125 -3.35 2.27 13.58
CA GLN A 125 -2.06 2.58 14.21
C GLN A 125 -1.46 3.94 13.85
N GLY A 126 -2.07 4.70 12.95
CA GLY A 126 -1.54 5.99 12.53
C GLY A 126 -0.24 5.86 11.73
N MET A 127 0.77 6.62 12.15
CA MET A 127 2.09 6.65 11.47
C MET A 127 2.99 5.48 11.90
N ARG A 128 2.44 4.27 11.87
CA ARG A 128 3.17 3.02 12.14
C ARG A 128 2.38 1.80 11.71
N GLN A 129 3.07 0.66 11.63
CA GLN A 129 2.46 -0.67 11.56
C GLN A 129 3.32 -1.67 12.35
N GLY A 130 2.76 -2.26 13.39
CA GLY A 130 3.50 -3.17 14.28
C GLY A 130 4.73 -2.50 14.90
N ASN A 131 5.91 -3.03 14.62
CA ASN A 131 7.19 -2.50 15.10
C ASN A 131 7.75 -1.36 14.24
N ASP A 132 7.24 -1.21 13.00
CA ASP A 132 7.71 -0.20 12.07
C ASP A 132 7.07 1.16 12.38
N VAL A 133 7.88 2.16 12.72
CA VAL A 133 7.44 3.49 13.15
C VAL A 133 7.95 4.56 12.20
N GLY A 134 7.03 5.30 11.60
CA GLY A 134 7.32 6.41 10.70
C GLY A 134 6.16 6.68 9.73
N THR A 135 6.16 7.89 9.16
CA THR A 135 5.14 8.32 8.19
C THR A 135 5.08 7.43 6.94
N GLN A 136 6.19 6.76 6.60
CA GLN A 136 6.28 5.83 5.48
C GLN A 136 5.49 4.52 5.69
N TYR A 137 5.09 4.21 6.92
CA TYR A 137 4.34 3.00 7.26
C TYR A 137 2.86 3.25 7.54
N ARG A 138 2.35 4.45 7.20
CA ARG A 138 0.95 4.78 7.40
C ARG A 138 0.04 4.01 6.45
N SER A 139 -1.18 3.78 6.88
CA SER A 139 -2.24 3.14 6.10
C SER A 139 -2.79 4.08 5.03
N LEU A 140 -2.87 3.62 3.77
CA LEU A 140 -3.27 4.44 2.63
C LEU A 140 -4.02 3.63 1.57
N ILE A 141 -5.06 4.23 0.99
CA ILE A 141 -5.72 3.76 -0.25
C ILE A 141 -5.69 4.91 -1.25
N HIS A 142 -5.11 4.68 -2.44
CA HIS A 142 -5.24 5.56 -3.58
C HIS A 142 -6.18 4.96 -4.64
N TRP A 143 -7.25 5.67 -4.94
CA TRP A 143 -8.25 5.28 -5.92
C TRP A 143 -7.98 5.92 -7.29
N HIS A 144 -8.31 5.20 -8.38
CA HIS A 144 -8.09 5.64 -9.75
C HIS A 144 -9.36 6.20 -10.41
N ASP A 145 -10.54 5.85 -9.90
CA ASP A 145 -11.83 6.32 -10.40
C ASP A 145 -12.86 6.45 -9.28
N GLU A 146 -14.02 7.03 -9.60
CA GLU A 146 -15.08 7.30 -8.63
C GLU A 146 -15.68 6.02 -8.03
N ARG A 147 -15.79 4.93 -8.82
CA ARG A 147 -16.27 3.64 -8.31
C ARG A 147 -15.34 3.11 -7.21
N GLN A 148 -14.02 3.17 -7.46
CA GLN A 148 -13.03 2.76 -6.44
C GLN A 148 -13.11 3.64 -5.18
N ARG A 149 -13.34 4.96 -5.34
CA ARG A 149 -13.52 5.87 -4.21
C ARG A 149 -14.71 5.46 -3.34
N GLU A 150 -15.89 5.27 -3.95
CA GLU A 150 -17.11 4.87 -3.25
C GLU A 150 -16.94 3.54 -2.52
N LEU A 151 -16.32 2.54 -3.16
CA LEU A 151 -16.05 1.24 -2.56
C LEU A 151 -15.05 1.34 -1.39
N ALA A 152 -13.98 2.14 -1.53
CA ALA A 152 -13.00 2.33 -0.47
C ALA A 152 -13.61 3.02 0.75
N GLU A 153 -14.38 4.10 0.56
CA GLU A 153 -15.05 4.84 1.61
C GLU A 153 -16.12 3.97 2.32
N GLY A 154 -16.96 3.28 1.54
CA GLY A 154 -17.98 2.38 2.08
C GLY A 154 -17.39 1.22 2.86
N SER A 155 -16.31 0.60 2.35
CA SER A 155 -15.60 -0.48 3.04
C SER A 155 -14.97 -0.02 4.36
N ARG A 156 -14.41 1.20 4.39
CA ARG A 156 -13.87 1.80 5.62
C ARG A 156 -14.95 1.90 6.71
N GLU A 157 -16.15 2.38 6.36
CA GLU A 157 -17.25 2.54 7.32
C GLU A 157 -17.70 1.19 7.89
N MET A 158 -17.86 0.19 7.00
CA MET A 158 -18.24 -1.17 7.41
C MET A 158 -17.17 -1.81 8.30
N PHE A 159 -15.90 -1.68 7.95
CA PHE A 159 -14.81 -2.28 8.72
C PHE A 159 -14.59 -1.55 10.05
N ALA A 160 -14.73 -0.22 10.08
CA ALA A 160 -14.67 0.57 11.31
C ALA A 160 -15.72 0.14 12.35
N ALA A 161 -16.94 -0.20 11.91
CA ALA A 161 -17.96 -0.72 12.81
C ALA A 161 -17.52 -2.05 13.45
N ARG A 162 -16.97 -2.98 12.66
CA ARG A 162 -16.44 -4.26 13.15
C ARG A 162 -15.27 -4.11 14.11
N LEU A 163 -14.34 -3.21 13.78
CA LEU A 163 -13.19 -2.93 14.64
C LEU A 163 -13.61 -2.39 16.01
N ARG A 164 -14.58 -1.47 16.06
CA ARG A 164 -15.12 -0.94 17.33
C ARG A 164 -15.78 -2.02 18.18
N GLU A 165 -16.54 -2.95 17.57
CA GLU A 165 -17.13 -4.09 18.27
C GLU A 165 -16.06 -4.98 18.95
N GLN A 166 -14.85 -5.02 18.40
CA GLN A 166 -13.70 -5.77 18.93
C GLN A 166 -12.76 -4.93 19.80
N GLY A 167 -13.13 -3.67 20.10
CA GLY A 167 -12.36 -2.79 20.99
C GLY A 167 -11.17 -2.09 20.37
N PHE A 168 -11.04 -2.07 19.03
CA PHE A 168 -10.03 -1.29 18.32
C PHE A 168 -10.39 0.20 18.29
N GLY A 169 -9.37 1.04 18.02
CA GLY A 169 -9.53 2.47 17.79
C GLY A 169 -10.12 2.82 16.43
N ASP A 170 -10.19 4.12 16.15
CA ASP A 170 -10.66 4.60 14.86
C ASP A 170 -9.64 4.30 13.74
N ILE A 171 -10.16 4.05 12.54
CA ILE A 171 -9.34 3.87 11.34
C ILE A 171 -8.61 5.19 11.00
N THR A 172 -7.32 5.09 10.77
CA THR A 172 -6.44 6.21 10.42
C THR A 172 -6.02 6.20 8.94
N THR A 173 -6.58 5.27 8.15
CA THR A 173 -6.27 5.13 6.72
C THR A 173 -6.59 6.40 5.95
N GLU A 174 -5.60 6.92 5.22
CA GLU A 174 -5.80 8.00 4.26
C GLU A 174 -6.42 7.42 2.98
N ILE A 175 -7.53 8.01 2.50
CA ILE A 175 -8.17 7.63 1.23
C ILE A 175 -8.12 8.86 0.32
N GLY A 176 -7.44 8.74 -0.82
CA GLY A 176 -7.23 9.84 -1.74
C GLY A 176 -7.15 9.42 -3.20
N ALA A 177 -7.29 10.40 -4.11
CA ALA A 177 -7.06 10.16 -5.53
C ALA A 177 -5.62 9.70 -5.79
N ALA A 178 -5.43 8.75 -6.71
CA ALA A 178 -4.11 8.31 -7.11
C ALA A 178 -3.34 9.45 -7.77
N GLY A 179 -2.21 9.80 -7.18
CA GLY A 179 -1.20 10.65 -7.77
C GLY A 179 -0.07 9.82 -8.39
N ASP A 180 1.13 10.39 -8.39
CA ASP A 180 2.31 9.70 -8.89
C ASP A 180 2.66 8.48 -8.02
N PHE A 181 2.99 7.38 -8.69
CA PHE A 181 3.57 6.20 -8.10
C PHE A 181 5.03 6.10 -8.54
N TYR A 182 5.94 6.12 -7.58
CA TYR A 182 7.38 5.98 -7.81
C TYR A 182 7.82 4.57 -7.43
N TYR A 183 8.33 3.82 -8.41
CA TYR A 183 8.82 2.46 -8.17
C TYR A 183 9.97 2.45 -7.16
N ALA A 184 9.95 1.49 -6.25
CA ALA A 184 11.08 1.23 -5.38
C ALA A 184 12.18 0.46 -6.12
N GLU A 185 13.36 0.41 -5.53
CA GLU A 185 14.56 -0.23 -6.06
C GLU A 185 14.33 -1.71 -6.40
N ALA A 186 15.03 -2.21 -7.38
CA ALA A 186 14.89 -3.58 -7.89
C ALA A 186 15.03 -4.67 -6.81
N TYR A 187 15.82 -4.42 -5.76
CA TYR A 187 15.99 -5.38 -4.66
C TYR A 187 14.77 -5.46 -3.73
N HIS A 188 13.90 -4.45 -3.72
CA HIS A 188 12.66 -4.46 -2.97
C HIS A 188 11.54 -5.22 -3.68
N GLN A 189 11.53 -5.21 -5.02
CA GLN A 189 10.52 -5.89 -5.80
C GLN A 189 10.54 -7.40 -5.51
N GLN A 190 9.39 -7.95 -5.12
CA GLN A 190 9.21 -9.34 -4.71
C GLN A 190 10.26 -9.82 -3.67
N TYR A 191 10.57 -8.95 -2.70
CA TYR A 191 11.62 -9.21 -1.71
C TYR A 191 11.44 -10.53 -0.97
N LEU A 192 10.23 -10.86 -0.52
CA LEU A 192 9.97 -12.11 0.22
C LEU A 192 9.96 -13.36 -0.67
N HIS A 193 10.01 -13.24 -1.99
CA HIS A 193 10.33 -14.33 -2.90
C HIS A 193 11.84 -14.54 -2.96
N LYS A 194 12.61 -13.47 -3.09
CA LYS A 194 14.10 -13.50 -3.15
C LYS A 194 14.71 -13.90 -1.80
N VAL A 195 14.07 -13.50 -0.70
CA VAL A 195 14.52 -13.75 0.68
C VAL A 195 13.35 -14.35 1.49
N PRO A 196 13.07 -15.65 1.38
CA PRO A 196 11.88 -16.28 1.97
C PRO A 196 11.75 -16.13 3.50
N ASN A 197 12.90 -16.02 4.21
CA ASN A 197 12.96 -15.79 5.66
C ASN A 197 13.17 -14.28 6.00
N GLY A 198 12.94 -13.39 5.04
CA GLY A 198 13.06 -11.95 5.22
C GLY A 198 12.04 -11.41 6.23
N TYR A 199 12.30 -10.18 6.68
CA TYR A 199 11.42 -9.50 7.63
C TYR A 199 10.01 -9.33 7.04
N CYS A 200 9.00 -9.70 7.84
CA CYS A 200 7.59 -9.44 7.58
C CYS A 200 6.94 -8.95 8.87
N GLY A 201 6.79 -7.64 9.00
CA GLY A 201 6.18 -6.99 10.18
C GLY A 201 4.66 -6.87 10.11
N LEU A 202 4.03 -7.35 9.04
CA LEU A 202 2.58 -7.27 8.86
C LEU A 202 1.83 -8.29 9.70
N GLY A 203 0.74 -7.82 10.31
CA GLY A 203 -0.24 -8.64 11.00
C GLY A 203 -1.57 -7.91 11.05
N GLY A 204 -2.62 -8.58 10.61
CA GLY A 204 -3.98 -8.06 10.68
C GLY A 204 -4.52 -8.03 12.11
N THR A 205 -5.67 -7.40 12.28
CA THR A 205 -6.40 -7.32 13.55
C THR A 205 -7.11 -8.63 13.94
N GLY A 206 -7.19 -9.60 13.01
CA GLY A 206 -8.00 -10.81 13.15
C GLY A 206 -9.51 -10.57 12.93
N VAL A 207 -9.89 -9.36 12.61
CA VAL A 207 -11.29 -9.00 12.30
C VAL A 207 -11.53 -9.17 10.80
N SER A 208 -12.60 -9.88 10.43
CA SER A 208 -12.97 -10.09 9.03
C SER A 208 -13.70 -8.87 8.47
N CYS A 209 -13.30 -8.49 7.24
CA CYS A 209 -13.92 -7.40 6.50
C CYS A 209 -15.19 -7.89 5.77
N PRO A 210 -16.34 -7.24 5.94
CA PRO A 210 -17.60 -7.65 5.30
C PRO A 210 -17.72 -7.23 3.83
N VAL A 211 -16.70 -6.65 3.24
CA VAL A 211 -16.69 -6.19 1.83
C VAL A 211 -16.90 -7.38 0.88
N GLY A 212 -17.77 -7.20 -0.11
CA GLY A 212 -18.11 -8.25 -1.08
C GLY A 212 -19.15 -9.27 -0.58
N LEU A 213 -19.55 -9.22 0.69
CA LEU A 213 -20.71 -9.96 1.15
C LEU A 213 -21.97 -9.17 0.77
N ALA A 214 -22.80 -9.74 -0.10
CA ALA A 214 -24.10 -9.16 -0.41
C ALA A 214 -24.84 -8.87 0.90
N ALA A 215 -25.36 -7.64 1.04
CA ALA A 215 -26.28 -7.33 2.13
C ALA A 215 -27.48 -8.25 1.98
N SER A 216 -27.58 -9.24 2.87
CA SER A 216 -28.70 -10.18 2.96
C SER A 216 -29.93 -9.51 3.56
#